data_7740eb2af69ed246f9ee1a584a4504f9
#
_entry.id   7740eb2af69ed246f9ee1a584a4504f9
#
_cell.length_a   1.000
_cell.length_b   1.000
_cell.length_c   1.000
_cell.angle_alpha   90.00
_cell.angle_beta   90.00
_cell.angle_gamma   90.00
#
_symmetry.space_group_name_H-M   'P 1'
#
loop_
_entity.id
_entity.type
_entity.pdbx_description
1 polymer ?
#
loop_
_entity_poly.entity_id
_entity_poly.type
_entity_poly.pdbx_seq_one_letter_code
_entity_poly.pdbx_strand_id
1 'polypeptide(L)'
;SIEVQLLGGNGTDDRTTSNLCTPGTHVEIEGNLVTRHCVNSTSKTYHGDDWVTAEVLVLGDSLISHRLEGDVVLEYQHPQIGGGSVDSFDAAFKMDGQLLSSGYISLQSESHPVEFRTVELLNLRGCTNSGALNYKSYFVSSDDSACTF
;
A
#
# COMPACT_ATOMS: atom_id res chain seq x y z
N SER A 1 9.39 1.26 6.03
CA SER A 1 8.65 1.24 4.77
C SER A 1 7.45 0.30 4.86
N ILE A 2 6.57 0.44 3.88
CA ILE A 2 5.49 -0.51 3.60
C ILE A 2 5.75 -1.07 2.22
N GLU A 3 5.75 -2.38 2.11
CA GLU A 3 5.98 -3.08 0.85
C GLU A 3 4.71 -3.85 0.46
N VAL A 4 4.27 -3.64 -0.76
CA VAL A 4 3.29 -4.48 -1.42
C VAL A 4 4.08 -5.53 -2.19
N GLN A 5 4.26 -6.69 -1.56
CA GLN A 5 5.15 -7.73 -2.06
C GLN A 5 4.48 -8.51 -3.20
N LEU A 6 4.93 -8.31 -4.42
CA LEU A 6 4.41 -8.99 -5.61
C LEU A 6 5.25 -10.24 -5.89
N LEU A 7 4.61 -11.40 -5.77
CA LEU A 7 5.27 -12.71 -5.88
C LEU A 7 4.58 -13.56 -6.95
N GLY A 8 5.34 -14.01 -7.94
CA GLY A 8 4.90 -15.02 -8.89
C GLY A 8 4.93 -16.42 -8.29
N GLY A 9 4.07 -17.32 -8.74
CA GLY A 9 4.09 -18.73 -8.41
C GLY A 9 5.23 -19.48 -9.11
N ASN A 10 5.69 -20.57 -8.50
CA ASN A 10 6.77 -21.41 -9.02
C ASN A 10 6.26 -22.61 -9.86
N GLY A 11 4.96 -22.69 -10.13
CA GLY A 11 4.32 -23.76 -10.89
C GLY A 11 3.85 -24.95 -10.05
N THR A 12 4.19 -25.03 -8.77
CA THR A 12 3.87 -26.18 -7.91
C THR A 12 3.26 -25.81 -6.58
N ASP A 13 3.82 -24.85 -5.87
CA ASP A 13 3.43 -24.55 -4.51
C ASP A 13 2.50 -23.34 -4.43
N ASP A 14 1.59 -23.36 -3.47
CA ASP A 14 0.75 -22.21 -3.18
C ASP A 14 1.57 -21.07 -2.58
N ARG A 15 1.39 -19.88 -3.15
CA ARG A 15 2.09 -18.67 -2.75
C ARG A 15 1.20 -17.45 -2.97
N THR A 16 0.84 -16.78 -1.90
CA THR A 16 0.08 -15.54 -2.01
C THR A 16 0.96 -14.40 -2.54
N THR A 17 0.32 -13.42 -3.17
CA THR A 17 0.97 -12.22 -3.67
C THR A 17 0.24 -10.96 -3.18
N SER A 18 0.78 -9.77 -3.42
CA SER A 18 0.29 -8.54 -2.80
C SER A 18 0.27 -8.62 -1.27
N ASN A 19 1.24 -9.35 -0.71
CA ASN A 19 1.45 -9.45 0.72
C ASN A 19 1.91 -8.10 1.29
N LEU A 20 1.80 -7.92 2.59
CA LEU A 20 2.37 -6.79 3.29
C LEU A 20 3.69 -7.20 3.93
N CYS A 21 4.78 -6.46 3.66
CA CYS A 21 5.98 -6.51 4.49
C CYS A 21 6.32 -5.10 5.01
N THR A 22 6.77 -5.02 6.28
CA THR A 22 6.87 -3.76 7.01
C THR A 22 8.25 -3.57 7.64
N PRO A 23 9.32 -3.35 6.84
CA PRO A 23 10.63 -3.03 7.40
C PRO A 23 10.58 -1.72 8.21
N GLY A 24 10.84 -1.80 9.51
CA GLY A 24 10.84 -0.64 10.40
C GLY A 24 9.48 0.05 10.56
N THR A 25 8.41 -0.68 10.33
CA THR A 25 7.03 -0.16 10.40
C THR A 25 6.13 -1.21 11.02
N HIS A 26 5.16 -0.78 11.81
CA HIS A 26 4.05 -1.59 12.29
C HIS A 26 2.76 -1.06 11.67
N VAL A 27 1.72 -1.88 11.64
CA VAL A 27 0.37 -1.53 11.17
C VAL A 27 -0.68 -2.08 12.11
N GLU A 28 -1.91 -1.64 11.97
CA GLU A 28 -3.05 -2.26 12.63
C GLU A 28 -3.90 -3.03 11.63
N ILE A 29 -4.25 -4.27 11.97
CA ILE A 29 -5.19 -5.11 11.23
C ILE A 29 -6.32 -5.46 12.19
N GLU A 30 -7.56 -5.15 11.80
CA GLU A 30 -8.75 -5.37 12.63
C GLU A 30 -8.61 -4.78 14.04
N GLY A 31 -8.00 -3.60 14.15
CA GLY A 31 -7.78 -2.89 15.41
C GLY A 31 -6.66 -3.45 16.30
N ASN A 32 -5.89 -4.42 15.83
CA ASN A 32 -4.78 -5.01 16.57
C ASN A 32 -3.44 -4.59 15.95
N LEU A 33 -2.51 -4.15 16.78
CA LEU A 33 -1.16 -3.83 16.35
C LEU A 33 -0.44 -5.10 15.88
N VAL A 34 0.01 -5.07 14.63
CA VAL A 34 0.78 -6.15 14.00
C VAL A 34 2.23 -5.74 13.90
N THR A 35 3.10 -6.48 14.61
CA THR A 35 4.55 -6.21 14.70
C THR A 35 5.38 -7.21 13.91
N ARG A 36 4.78 -8.27 13.38
CA ARG A 36 5.48 -9.23 12.53
C ARG A 36 5.86 -8.58 11.21
N HIS A 37 7.03 -8.93 10.69
CA HIS A 37 7.61 -8.32 9.50
C HIS A 37 6.74 -8.46 8.24
N CYS A 38 6.15 -9.63 8.01
CA CYS A 38 5.30 -9.86 6.84
C CYS A 38 3.96 -10.49 7.22
N VAL A 39 2.93 -10.15 6.46
CA VAL A 39 1.56 -10.65 6.54
C VAL A 39 1.12 -11.10 5.16
N ASN A 40 0.69 -12.35 5.03
CA ASN A 40 0.16 -12.85 3.78
C ASN A 40 -1.21 -12.24 3.49
N SER A 41 -1.45 -11.92 2.22
CA SER A 41 -2.77 -11.59 1.70
C SER A 41 -3.65 -12.85 1.59
N THR A 42 -4.90 -12.65 1.21
CA THR A 42 -5.83 -13.75 0.89
C THR A 42 -5.86 -14.09 -0.61
N SER A 43 -4.85 -13.65 -1.37
CA SER A 43 -4.80 -13.88 -2.80
C SER A 43 -4.61 -15.37 -3.14
N LYS A 44 -5.04 -15.75 -4.33
CA LYS A 44 -4.60 -17.00 -4.95
C LYS A 44 -3.15 -16.88 -5.40
N THR A 45 -2.56 -18.00 -5.80
CA THR A 45 -1.28 -18.05 -6.49
C THR A 45 -1.48 -17.77 -7.98
N TYR A 46 -0.60 -16.96 -8.56
CA TYR A 46 -0.54 -16.71 -10.00
C TYR A 46 0.71 -17.39 -10.55
N HIS A 47 0.52 -18.45 -11.31
CA HIS A 47 1.60 -19.21 -11.95
C HIS A 47 1.77 -18.77 -13.40
N GLY A 48 2.99 -18.93 -13.92
CA GLY A 48 3.29 -18.64 -15.32
C GLY A 48 3.52 -17.15 -15.60
N ASP A 49 3.29 -16.75 -16.83
CA ASP A 49 3.62 -15.42 -17.36
C ASP A 49 2.38 -14.52 -17.53
N ASP A 50 1.30 -14.80 -16.81
CA ASP A 50 0.09 -14.01 -16.89
C ASP A 50 0.29 -12.64 -16.23
N TRP A 51 -0.21 -11.58 -16.89
CA TRP A 51 -0.26 -10.25 -16.33
C TRP A 51 -1.33 -10.18 -15.25
N VAL A 52 -0.98 -9.57 -14.12
CA VAL A 52 -1.88 -9.39 -12.97
C VAL A 52 -1.99 -7.90 -12.66
N THR A 53 -3.21 -7.42 -12.52
CA THR A 53 -3.46 -6.04 -12.08
C THR A 53 -3.43 -5.98 -10.57
N ALA A 54 -2.46 -5.24 -10.03
CA ALA A 54 -2.37 -4.93 -8.62
C ALA A 54 -2.68 -3.46 -8.38
N GLU A 55 -3.56 -3.18 -7.43
CA GLU A 55 -3.92 -1.82 -7.03
C GLU A 55 -3.66 -1.64 -5.53
N VAL A 56 -3.23 -0.45 -5.15
CA VAL A 56 -3.07 -0.06 -3.76
C VAL A 56 -3.82 1.24 -3.51
N LEU A 57 -4.89 1.17 -2.73
CA LEU A 57 -5.59 2.35 -2.26
C LEU A 57 -4.92 2.83 -0.96
N VAL A 58 -4.56 4.11 -0.91
CA VAL A 58 -3.98 4.73 0.29
C VAL A 58 -4.79 5.97 0.66
N LEU A 59 -5.45 5.93 1.80
CA LEU A 59 -6.19 7.05 2.38
C LEU A 59 -5.45 7.60 3.62
N GLY A 60 -4.25 8.14 3.40
CA GLY A 60 -3.37 8.59 4.47
C GLY A 60 -2.97 7.43 5.39
N ASP A 61 -3.16 7.60 6.68
CA ASP A 61 -2.94 6.59 7.71
C ASP A 61 -4.23 5.83 8.10
N SER A 62 -5.39 6.25 7.58
CA SER A 62 -6.69 5.70 7.99
C SER A 62 -7.04 4.37 7.31
N LEU A 63 -6.57 4.12 6.09
CA LEU A 63 -6.79 2.88 5.36
C LEU A 63 -5.74 2.69 4.27
N ILE A 64 -5.19 1.49 4.21
CA ILE A 64 -4.44 1.00 3.05
C ILE A 64 -5.06 -0.34 2.65
N SER A 65 -5.42 -0.47 1.37
CA SER A 65 -6.07 -1.66 0.83
C SER A 65 -5.31 -2.15 -0.38
N HIS A 66 -4.91 -3.42 -0.35
CA HIS A 66 -4.33 -4.12 -1.49
C HIS A 66 -5.43 -4.84 -2.26
N ARG A 67 -5.42 -4.69 -3.58
CA ARG A 67 -6.37 -5.34 -4.47
C ARG A 67 -5.64 -6.05 -5.61
N LEU A 68 -6.19 -7.17 -6.02
CA LEU A 68 -5.75 -7.92 -7.19
C LEU A 68 -6.95 -8.25 -8.05
N GLU A 69 -6.87 -7.90 -9.34
CA GLU A 69 -7.96 -8.11 -10.31
C GLU A 69 -9.30 -7.51 -9.83
N GLY A 70 -9.24 -6.43 -9.03
CA GLY A 70 -10.40 -5.75 -8.44
C GLY A 70 -10.84 -6.27 -7.07
N ASP A 71 -10.39 -7.46 -6.65
CA ASP A 71 -10.73 -8.04 -5.34
C ASP A 71 -9.80 -7.52 -4.25
N VAL A 72 -10.36 -7.15 -3.10
CA VAL A 72 -9.59 -6.80 -1.90
C VAL A 72 -8.95 -8.05 -1.32
N VAL A 73 -7.64 -8.05 -1.17
CA VAL A 73 -6.88 -9.20 -0.65
C VAL A 73 -6.18 -8.93 0.68
N LEU A 74 -6.05 -7.67 1.07
CA LEU A 74 -5.50 -7.28 2.38
C LEU A 74 -5.87 -5.83 2.68
N GLU A 75 -6.25 -5.55 3.93
CA GLU A 75 -6.49 -4.21 4.43
C GLU A 75 -5.83 -4.00 5.79
N TYR A 76 -5.34 -2.80 6.01
CA TYR A 76 -4.73 -2.38 7.27
C TYR A 76 -4.77 -0.86 7.39
N GLN A 77 -4.47 -0.38 8.60
CA GLN A 77 -4.50 1.03 8.96
C GLN A 77 -3.38 1.39 9.92
N HIS A 78 -3.27 2.68 10.23
CA HIS A 78 -2.33 3.25 11.20
C HIS A 78 -0.88 2.77 11.02
N PRO A 79 -0.31 2.86 9.80
CA PRO A 79 1.10 2.57 9.61
C PRO A 79 1.92 3.51 10.50
N GLN A 80 2.83 2.94 11.29
CA GLN A 80 3.59 3.68 12.28
C GLN A 80 5.04 3.20 12.35
N ILE A 81 5.95 4.07 12.73
CA ILE A 81 7.35 3.70 12.94
C ILE A 81 7.43 2.65 14.05
N GLY A 82 8.21 1.61 13.81
CA GLY A 82 8.46 0.54 14.79
C GLY A 82 9.15 -0.67 14.19
N GLY A 83 9.68 -1.53 15.07
CA GLY A 83 10.28 -2.79 14.68
C GLY A 83 11.80 -2.81 14.58
N GLY A 84 12.33 -4.01 14.76
CA GLY A 84 13.75 -4.28 14.94
C GLY A 84 14.65 -4.03 13.74
N SER A 85 14.10 -4.03 12.53
CA SER A 85 14.90 -3.77 11.31
C SER A 85 15.52 -2.38 11.23
N VAL A 86 15.15 -1.47 12.15
CA VAL A 86 15.71 -0.12 12.27
C VAL A 86 16.25 0.17 13.67
N ASP A 87 16.49 -0.85 14.48
CA ASP A 87 16.97 -0.69 15.86
C ASP A 87 18.36 -0.09 15.97
N SER A 88 19.17 -0.15 14.92
CA SER A 88 20.50 0.47 14.89
C SER A 88 20.49 1.96 14.59
N PHE A 89 19.32 2.53 14.30
CA PHE A 89 19.21 3.97 14.03
C PHE A 89 19.16 4.76 15.33
N ASP A 90 19.71 5.99 15.26
CA ASP A 90 19.66 6.94 16.36
C ASP A 90 18.19 7.15 16.79
N ALA A 91 17.93 6.96 18.08
CA ALA A 91 16.61 7.13 18.67
C ALA A 91 16.04 8.54 18.48
N ALA A 92 16.87 9.54 18.16
CA ALA A 92 16.41 10.88 17.78
C ALA A 92 15.62 10.90 16.47
N PHE A 93 15.82 9.90 15.60
CA PHE A 93 15.13 9.80 14.30
C PHE A 93 14.09 8.66 14.26
N LYS A 94 14.14 7.72 15.21
CA LYS A 94 13.20 6.61 15.33
C LYS A 94 12.22 6.89 16.45
N MET A 95 11.07 7.41 16.11
CA MET A 95 9.99 7.66 17.06
C MET A 95 8.93 6.56 16.96
N ASP A 96 9.11 5.46 17.70
CA ASP A 96 8.17 4.35 17.71
C ASP A 96 6.74 4.82 18.01
N GLY A 97 5.78 4.32 17.23
CA GLY A 97 4.37 4.71 17.32
C GLY A 97 4.01 6.00 16.55
N GLN A 98 4.98 6.68 15.92
CA GLN A 98 4.66 7.81 15.07
C GLN A 98 3.96 7.33 13.80
N LEU A 99 2.73 7.83 13.56
CA LEU A 99 1.96 7.51 12.37
C LEU A 99 2.62 8.06 11.10
N LEU A 100 2.51 7.29 10.03
CA LEU A 100 3.03 7.61 8.71
C LEU A 100 1.86 7.92 7.78
N SER A 101 1.67 9.18 7.41
CA SER A 101 0.56 9.66 6.58
C SER A 101 0.98 10.06 5.16
N SER A 102 2.27 10.06 4.87
CA SER A 102 2.81 10.45 3.57
C SER A 102 4.18 9.82 3.32
N GLY A 103 4.60 9.81 2.06
CA GLY A 103 5.91 9.28 1.68
C GLY A 103 6.10 9.25 0.18
N TYR A 104 7.01 8.39 -0.26
CA TYR A 104 7.35 8.18 -1.67
C TYR A 104 6.94 6.77 -2.08
N ILE A 105 6.73 6.59 -3.38
CA ILE A 105 6.47 5.29 -4.00
C ILE A 105 7.71 4.91 -4.81
N SER A 106 8.14 3.66 -4.69
CA SER A 106 9.20 3.07 -5.52
C SER A 106 8.76 1.69 -6.02
N LEU A 107 9.29 1.31 -7.17
CA LEU A 107 9.19 -0.04 -7.69
C LEU A 107 10.48 -0.78 -7.35
N GLN A 108 10.35 -2.02 -6.91
CA GLN A 108 11.48 -2.83 -6.46
C GLN A 108 11.43 -4.20 -7.13
N SER A 109 12.61 -4.71 -7.45
CA SER A 109 12.84 -6.11 -7.77
C SER A 109 13.76 -6.70 -6.71
N GLU A 110 13.33 -7.79 -6.08
CA GLU A 110 14.08 -8.44 -5.02
C GLU A 110 14.22 -9.94 -5.31
N SER A 111 15.45 -10.39 -5.46
CA SER A 111 15.86 -11.80 -5.68
C SER A 111 15.40 -12.45 -6.98
N HIS A 112 14.47 -11.88 -7.72
CA HIS A 112 13.97 -12.37 -9.00
C HIS A 112 13.56 -11.22 -9.92
N PRO A 113 13.55 -11.41 -11.25
CA PRO A 113 13.07 -10.40 -12.18
C PRO A 113 11.58 -10.15 -11.99
N VAL A 114 11.17 -8.91 -12.25
CA VAL A 114 9.78 -8.47 -12.30
C VAL A 114 9.59 -7.54 -13.49
N GLU A 115 8.45 -7.61 -14.14
CA GLU A 115 8.08 -6.75 -15.25
C GLU A 115 6.84 -5.93 -14.87
N PHE A 116 6.87 -4.63 -15.17
CA PHE A 116 5.73 -3.72 -15.02
C PHE A 116 5.28 -3.24 -16.39
N ARG A 117 4.04 -3.52 -16.76
CA ARG A 117 3.48 -3.12 -18.06
C ARG A 117 2.91 -1.71 -18.01
N THR A 118 2.22 -1.38 -16.92
CA THR A 118 1.55 -0.11 -16.70
C THR A 118 1.75 0.29 -15.26
N VAL A 119 2.12 1.55 -15.01
CA VAL A 119 2.23 2.11 -13.67
C VAL A 119 1.50 3.45 -13.68
N GLU A 120 0.41 3.54 -12.93
CA GLU A 120 -0.45 4.71 -12.88
C GLU A 120 -0.67 5.16 -11.43
N LEU A 121 -0.80 6.45 -11.23
CA LEU A 121 -1.16 7.05 -9.96
C LEU A 121 -2.41 7.90 -10.14
N LEU A 122 -3.49 7.54 -9.44
CA LEU A 122 -4.69 8.35 -9.35
C LEU A 122 -4.65 9.21 -8.08
N ASN A 123 -4.59 10.54 -8.26
CA ASN A 123 -4.72 11.45 -7.13
C ASN A 123 -6.19 11.55 -6.70
N LEU A 124 -6.46 11.18 -5.45
CA LEU A 124 -7.80 11.19 -4.87
C LEU A 124 -8.14 12.50 -4.14
N ARG A 125 -7.23 13.49 -4.16
CA ARG A 125 -7.44 14.81 -3.58
C ARG A 125 -7.77 15.83 -4.68
N GLY A 126 -8.84 16.59 -4.49
CA GLY A 126 -9.24 17.63 -5.42
C GLY A 126 -10.54 18.30 -5.02
N CYS A 127 -11.14 19.08 -5.94
CA CYS A 127 -12.41 19.76 -5.69
C CYS A 127 -13.56 18.76 -5.54
N THR A 128 -14.16 18.70 -4.36
CA THR A 128 -15.31 17.83 -4.06
C THR A 128 -16.65 18.54 -4.22
N ASN A 129 -16.66 19.83 -4.59
CA ASN A 129 -17.89 20.58 -4.85
C ASN A 129 -18.46 20.17 -6.22
N SER A 130 -19.64 19.56 -6.24
CA SER A 130 -20.28 19.06 -7.44
C SER A 130 -20.72 20.15 -8.41
N GLY A 131 -20.76 21.42 -8.00
CA GLY A 131 -21.03 22.59 -8.84
C GLY A 131 -19.80 23.15 -9.54
N ALA A 132 -18.60 22.67 -9.23
CA ALA A 132 -17.38 23.13 -9.85
C ALA A 132 -17.12 22.43 -11.21
N LEU A 133 -16.48 23.14 -12.15
CA LEU A 133 -16.16 22.63 -13.49
C LEU A 133 -15.18 21.46 -13.47
N ASN A 134 -14.32 21.41 -12.47
CA ASN A 134 -13.29 20.37 -12.30
C ASN A 134 -13.62 19.35 -11.22
N TYR A 135 -14.87 19.25 -10.79
CA TYR A 135 -15.35 18.19 -9.92
C TYR A 135 -15.10 16.80 -10.53
N LYS A 136 -14.65 15.87 -9.69
CA LYS A 136 -14.58 14.44 -10.01
C LYS A 136 -15.19 13.63 -8.86
N SER A 137 -16.05 12.69 -9.19
CA SER A 137 -16.75 11.87 -8.21
C SER A 137 -15.83 10.93 -7.41
N TYR A 138 -14.61 10.70 -7.88
CA TYR A 138 -13.62 9.87 -7.20
C TYR A 138 -12.75 10.64 -6.19
N PHE A 139 -12.83 11.97 -6.13
CA PHE A 139 -12.13 12.72 -5.08
C PHE A 139 -12.75 12.43 -3.72
N VAL A 140 -11.94 11.93 -2.79
CA VAL A 140 -12.36 11.61 -1.42
C VAL A 140 -11.74 12.54 -0.39
N SER A 141 -10.71 13.29 -0.77
CA SER A 141 -10.09 14.33 0.06
C SER A 141 -10.31 15.70 -0.59
N SER A 142 -11.03 16.61 0.13
CA SER A 142 -11.32 17.93 -0.42
C SER A 142 -10.08 18.81 -0.51
N ASP A 143 -9.98 19.52 -1.63
CA ASP A 143 -9.13 20.69 -1.79
C ASP A 143 -9.99 21.81 -2.40
N ASP A 144 -10.62 22.59 -1.53
CA ASP A 144 -11.54 23.64 -1.96
C ASP A 144 -10.83 24.75 -2.73
N SER A 145 -9.53 24.94 -2.50
CA SER A 145 -8.71 25.90 -3.25
C SER A 145 -8.47 25.50 -4.70
N ALA A 146 -8.66 24.23 -5.02
CA ALA A 146 -8.54 23.71 -6.38
C ALA A 146 -9.84 23.85 -7.19
N CYS A 147 -10.96 24.27 -6.59
CA CYS A 147 -12.23 24.41 -7.30
C CYS A 147 -12.20 25.54 -8.34
N THR A 148 -12.73 25.26 -9.53
CA THR A 148 -12.96 26.25 -10.59
C THR A 148 -14.45 26.32 -10.92
N PHE A 149 -14.97 27.55 -11.11
CA PHE A 149 -16.38 27.82 -11.39
C PHE A 149 -16.57 28.60 -12.67
#